data_c239f51d62723e082acb3f5c7abea58c
#
_entry.id   c239f51d62723e082acb3f5c7abea58c
#
_cell.length_a   1.000
_cell.length_b   1.000
_cell.length_c   1.000
_cell.angle_alpha   90.00
_cell.angle_beta   90.00
_cell.angle_gamma   90.00
#
_symmetry.space_group_name_H-M   'P 1'
#
loop_
_entity.id
_entity.type
_entity.pdbx_description
1 polymer ?
#
loop_
_entity_poly.entity_id
_entity_poly.type
_entity_poly.pdbx_seq_one_letter_code
_entity_poly.pdbx_strand_id
1 'polypeptide(L)'
;MLLKNGIDLQPKLSEYISNSQGLFIFSPYIKLETLKALIDRQENVKAVFVRWETKDLILGSSDLEIYPYLKEKGITLYRNSRLHLKAYLDEYKRCFLTSANISSRALNLPPYSNYNYEIGIVVEDLGIEDRLYFNIIESESILITDNIYKQLCEQLPEKKKEFPEEEEFHFKFEAPDKDFLISSLPMTCSVEELFRIYEAKVIVSDMELNCVLHDLAIYKIPLGLQSDDFRETLANAFFSHSFIKCFLSNLEHTNEVYFGTAKDWIHKNCADVPLPRKFEITKNIQILYRWIVTLGNGRYSVNIPGSYSQRLYMNY
;
A
#
# COMPACT_ATOMS: atom_id res chain seq x y z
N MET A 1 -14.67 -2.06 9.53
CA MET A 1 -14.08 -1.39 8.34
C MET A 1 -12.58 -1.50 8.43
N LEU A 2 -11.88 -1.77 7.30
CA LEU A 2 -10.41 -1.78 7.27
C LEU A 2 -9.85 -0.37 7.28
N LEU A 3 -8.90 -0.12 8.18
CA LEU A 3 -8.13 1.11 8.27
C LEU A 3 -6.86 0.97 7.41
N LYS A 4 -6.46 2.05 6.74
CA LYS A 4 -5.36 2.02 5.75
C LYS A 4 -4.31 3.06 6.12
N ASN A 5 -3.04 2.67 6.04
CA ASN A 5 -1.94 3.60 6.29
C ASN A 5 -1.92 4.74 5.26
N GLY A 6 -1.55 5.93 5.71
CA GLY A 6 -1.61 7.15 4.89
C GLY A 6 -3.01 7.73 4.70
N ILE A 7 -4.07 7.09 5.21
CA ILE A 7 -5.46 7.57 5.13
C ILE A 7 -6.04 7.74 6.54
N ASP A 8 -6.31 6.65 7.24
CA ASP A 8 -7.07 6.64 8.50
C ASP A 8 -6.46 5.76 9.61
N LEU A 9 -5.49 4.90 9.30
CA LEU A 9 -4.89 3.96 10.27
C LEU A 9 -4.27 4.71 11.45
N GLN A 10 -3.37 5.65 11.22
CA GLN A 10 -2.63 6.35 12.28
C GLN A 10 -3.54 7.25 13.12
N PRO A 11 -4.43 8.09 12.57
CA PRO A 11 -5.37 8.86 13.36
C PRO A 11 -6.28 7.99 14.23
N LYS A 12 -6.79 6.88 13.67
CA LYS A 12 -7.65 5.96 14.40
C LYS A 12 -6.91 5.16 15.47
N LEU A 13 -5.65 4.81 15.25
CA LEU A 13 -4.81 4.20 16.28
C LEU A 13 -4.56 5.17 17.43
N SER A 14 -4.24 6.43 17.14
CA SER A 14 -4.04 7.46 18.17
C SER A 14 -5.32 7.71 18.98
N GLU A 15 -6.47 7.79 18.31
CA GLU A 15 -7.79 7.89 18.97
C GLU A 15 -8.06 6.67 19.86
N TYR A 16 -7.79 5.46 19.36
CA TYR A 16 -7.95 4.22 20.12
C TYR A 16 -7.08 4.19 21.38
N ILE A 17 -5.79 4.54 21.26
CA ILE A 17 -4.85 4.60 22.38
C ILE A 17 -5.35 5.60 23.44
N SER A 18 -5.76 6.80 23.02
CA SER A 18 -6.21 7.84 23.94
C SER A 18 -7.52 7.49 24.67
N ASN A 19 -8.38 6.68 24.06
CA ASN A 19 -9.67 6.27 24.63
C ASN A 19 -9.60 4.94 25.38
N SER A 20 -8.44 4.28 25.43
CA SER A 20 -8.24 3.03 26.14
C SER A 20 -8.13 3.26 27.65
N GLN A 21 -8.56 2.27 28.46
CA GLN A 21 -8.52 2.34 29.92
C GLN A 21 -7.29 1.64 30.50
N GLY A 22 -6.84 0.55 29.87
CA GLY A 22 -5.69 -0.23 30.34
C GLY A 22 -5.02 -0.94 29.16
N LEU A 23 -4.07 -0.24 28.51
CA LEU A 23 -3.51 -0.63 27.23
C LEU A 23 -2.30 -1.56 27.39
N PHE A 24 -2.35 -2.69 26.69
CA PHE A 24 -1.23 -3.60 26.47
C PHE A 24 -0.82 -3.53 25.00
N ILE A 25 0.45 -3.24 24.71
CA ILE A 25 0.97 -3.04 23.37
C ILE A 25 1.85 -4.22 22.97
N PHE A 26 1.51 -4.87 21.87
CA PHE A 26 2.28 -5.98 21.31
C PHE A 26 2.85 -5.55 19.95
N SER A 27 4.17 -5.53 19.82
CA SER A 27 4.84 -5.30 18.54
C SER A 27 6.22 -5.93 18.53
N PRO A 28 6.57 -6.75 17.53
CA PRO A 28 7.89 -7.39 17.49
C PRO A 28 9.01 -6.35 17.34
N TYR A 29 8.76 -5.30 16.58
CA TYR A 29 9.72 -4.23 16.28
C TYR A 29 9.18 -2.90 16.73
N ILE A 30 9.95 -2.20 17.54
CA ILE A 30 9.59 -0.90 18.09
C ILE A 30 10.78 0.07 17.98
N LYS A 31 10.54 1.22 17.36
CA LYS A 31 11.44 2.36 17.34
C LYS A 31 11.05 3.33 18.47
N LEU A 32 12.03 3.73 19.28
CA LEU A 32 11.81 4.57 20.46
C LEU A 32 11.07 5.87 20.14
N GLU A 33 11.50 6.59 19.12
CA GLU A 33 10.88 7.89 18.78
C GLU A 33 9.44 7.74 18.30
N THR A 34 9.12 6.65 17.60
CA THR A 34 7.75 6.37 17.18
C THR A 34 6.88 5.95 18.38
N LEU A 35 7.43 5.15 19.29
CA LEU A 35 6.73 4.80 20.52
C LEU A 35 6.42 6.03 21.37
N LYS A 36 7.42 6.92 21.59
CA LYS A 36 7.21 8.20 22.28
C LYS A 36 6.09 9.02 21.64
N ALA A 37 6.11 9.17 20.33
CA ALA A 37 5.09 9.92 19.62
C ALA A 37 3.67 9.37 19.83
N LEU A 38 3.53 8.03 20.04
CA LEU A 38 2.25 7.39 20.30
C LEU A 38 1.80 7.52 21.77
N ILE A 39 2.70 7.34 22.73
CA ILE A 39 2.33 7.14 24.14
C ILE A 39 2.90 8.17 25.11
N ASP A 40 3.66 9.16 24.67
CA ASP A 40 4.34 10.09 25.61
C ASP A 40 3.36 10.85 26.52
N ARG A 41 2.16 11.14 26.02
CA ARG A 41 1.09 11.83 26.76
C ARG A 41 0.05 10.89 27.37
N GLN A 42 0.29 9.57 27.34
CA GLN A 42 -0.65 8.57 27.79
C GLN A 42 -0.24 8.00 29.15
N GLU A 43 -1.23 7.87 30.05
CA GLU A 43 -1.03 7.30 31.40
C GLU A 43 -1.70 5.91 31.51
N ASN A 44 -2.41 5.48 30.51
CA ASN A 44 -3.20 4.27 30.47
C ASN A 44 -2.44 3.02 29.99
N VAL A 45 -1.18 3.17 29.55
CA VAL A 45 -0.36 2.04 29.08
C VAL A 45 0.14 1.24 30.27
N LYS A 46 -0.15 -0.07 30.32
CA LYS A 46 0.24 -1.00 31.39
C LYS A 46 1.50 -1.78 31.07
N ALA A 47 1.58 -2.30 29.84
CA ALA A 47 2.69 -3.13 29.42
C ALA A 47 2.96 -3.01 27.91
N VAL A 48 4.21 -3.26 27.55
CA VAL A 48 4.69 -3.37 26.17
C VAL A 48 5.38 -4.72 26.00
N PHE A 49 5.08 -5.41 24.90
CA PHE A 49 5.63 -6.72 24.54
C PHE A 49 6.45 -6.57 23.27
N VAL A 50 7.71 -7.02 23.32
CA VAL A 50 8.65 -6.97 22.18
C VAL A 50 9.23 -8.35 21.89
N ARG A 51 9.73 -8.55 20.67
CA ARG A 51 10.43 -9.78 20.34
C ARG A 51 11.87 -9.79 20.84
N TRP A 52 12.60 -8.75 20.53
CA TRP A 52 14.00 -8.54 20.93
C TRP A 52 14.89 -9.77 20.75
N GLU A 53 14.94 -10.31 19.54
CA GLU A 53 16.02 -11.22 19.17
C GLU A 53 17.31 -10.44 18.90
N THR A 54 18.46 -11.06 19.12
CA THR A 54 19.75 -10.40 18.93
C THR A 54 19.90 -9.74 17.56
N LYS A 55 19.42 -10.41 16.49
CA LYS A 55 19.40 -9.86 15.14
C LYS A 55 18.54 -8.60 15.00
N ASP A 56 17.40 -8.53 15.70
CA ASP A 56 16.49 -7.37 15.63
C ASP A 56 17.14 -6.10 16.21
N LEU A 57 17.94 -6.29 17.25
CA LEU A 57 18.66 -5.21 17.95
C LEU A 57 19.92 -4.80 17.18
N ILE A 58 20.67 -5.76 16.62
CA ILE A 58 21.87 -5.49 15.81
C ILE A 58 21.51 -4.74 14.53
N LEU A 59 20.47 -5.22 13.81
CA LEU A 59 19.99 -4.61 12.57
C LEU A 59 19.17 -3.31 12.79
N GLY A 60 18.99 -2.91 14.05
CA GLY A 60 18.27 -1.67 14.36
C GLY A 60 16.77 -1.73 14.09
N SER A 61 16.17 -2.92 13.92
CA SER A 61 14.72 -3.08 13.76
C SER A 61 13.96 -2.72 15.05
N SER A 62 14.62 -2.83 16.21
CA SER A 62 14.11 -2.46 17.53
C SER A 62 15.20 -1.74 18.33
N ASP A 63 14.79 -0.82 19.21
CA ASP A 63 15.70 -0.04 20.03
C ASP A 63 15.75 -0.59 21.47
N LEU A 64 16.94 -0.73 22.05
CA LEU A 64 17.12 -1.13 23.45
C LEU A 64 16.69 -0.04 24.43
N GLU A 65 16.83 1.20 24.03
CA GLU A 65 16.52 2.40 24.81
C GLU A 65 15.03 2.49 25.18
N ILE A 66 14.19 1.62 24.63
CA ILE A 66 12.78 1.44 25.01
C ILE A 66 12.65 1.07 26.49
N TYR A 67 13.54 0.21 27.01
CA TYR A 67 13.45 -0.22 28.41
C TYR A 67 13.60 0.93 29.41
N PRO A 68 14.69 1.73 29.42
CA PRO A 68 14.80 2.85 30.35
C PRO A 68 13.67 3.87 30.20
N TYR A 69 13.20 4.14 28.98
CA TYR A 69 12.07 5.03 28.74
C TYR A 69 10.77 4.51 29.37
N LEU A 70 10.42 3.24 29.14
CA LEU A 70 9.21 2.65 29.71
C LEU A 70 9.30 2.54 31.24
N LYS A 71 10.47 2.20 31.76
CA LYS A 71 10.72 2.14 33.22
C LYS A 71 10.47 3.48 33.88
N GLU A 72 10.96 4.59 33.31
CA GLU A 72 10.73 5.95 33.81
C GLU A 72 9.23 6.28 33.88
N LYS A 73 8.44 5.78 32.93
CA LYS A 73 6.99 5.95 32.89
C LYS A 73 6.21 4.94 33.76
N GLY A 74 6.88 4.00 34.42
CA GLY A 74 6.22 2.93 35.19
C GLY A 74 5.51 1.90 34.34
N ILE A 75 5.87 1.77 33.05
CA ILE A 75 5.30 0.82 32.12
C ILE A 75 6.15 -0.45 32.09
N THR A 76 5.53 -1.61 32.21
CA THR A 76 6.20 -2.91 32.20
C THR A 76 6.63 -3.31 30.81
N LEU A 77 7.85 -3.83 30.63
CA LEU A 77 8.33 -4.39 29.36
C LEU A 77 8.49 -5.90 29.45
N TYR A 78 7.92 -6.61 28.50
CA TYR A 78 8.06 -8.05 28.34
C TYR A 78 8.75 -8.40 27.02
N ARG A 79 9.55 -9.49 27.05
CA ARG A 79 10.16 -10.09 25.86
C ARG A 79 9.53 -11.43 25.55
N ASN A 80 9.16 -11.65 24.29
CA ASN A 80 8.74 -12.96 23.80
C ASN A 80 9.32 -13.19 22.40
N SER A 81 10.26 -14.16 22.26
CA SER A 81 10.94 -14.44 20.99
C SER A 81 10.01 -14.96 19.88
N ARG A 82 8.82 -15.46 20.25
CA ARG A 82 7.79 -15.92 19.29
C ARG A 82 6.87 -14.78 18.82
N LEU A 83 6.97 -13.60 19.41
CA LEU A 83 6.09 -12.49 19.11
C LEU A 83 6.27 -12.01 17.66
N HIS A 84 5.18 -12.04 16.89
CA HIS A 84 5.12 -11.43 15.56
C HIS A 84 3.83 -10.66 15.29
N LEU A 85 2.85 -10.73 16.19
CA LEU A 85 1.61 -9.95 16.11
C LEU A 85 1.85 -8.46 16.42
N LYS A 86 0.98 -7.58 15.91
CA LYS A 86 0.92 -6.16 16.22
C LYS A 86 -0.50 -5.86 16.68
N ALA A 87 -0.63 -5.62 17.98
CA ALA A 87 -1.92 -5.47 18.65
C ALA A 87 -1.86 -4.46 19.78
N TYR A 88 -2.93 -3.72 19.93
CA TYR A 88 -3.14 -2.80 21.04
C TYR A 88 -4.39 -3.28 21.77
N LEU A 89 -4.20 -3.93 22.89
CA LEU A 89 -5.25 -4.62 23.64
C LEU A 89 -5.70 -3.73 24.81
N ASP A 90 -6.98 -3.41 24.88
CA ASP A 90 -7.56 -2.61 25.95
C ASP A 90 -8.33 -3.51 26.94
N GLU A 91 -7.81 -3.63 28.17
CA GLU A 91 -8.37 -4.41 29.27
C GLU A 91 -8.83 -5.83 28.90
N TYR A 92 -8.22 -6.46 27.91
CA TYR A 92 -8.65 -7.76 27.35
C TYR A 92 -10.09 -7.80 26.84
N LYS A 93 -10.70 -6.64 26.56
CA LYS A 93 -12.09 -6.54 26.08
C LYS A 93 -12.17 -6.25 24.60
N ARG A 94 -11.33 -5.35 24.13
CA ARG A 94 -11.27 -4.93 22.72
C ARG A 94 -9.82 -4.81 22.26
N CYS A 95 -9.59 -4.89 20.97
CA CYS A 95 -8.26 -4.88 20.41
C CYS A 95 -8.18 -4.12 19.09
N PHE A 96 -7.16 -3.28 18.94
CA PHE A 96 -6.77 -2.75 17.64
C PHE A 96 -5.69 -3.66 17.06
N LEU A 97 -5.99 -4.33 15.96
CA LEU A 97 -5.06 -5.19 15.23
C LEU A 97 -4.53 -4.46 14.01
N THR A 98 -3.26 -4.65 13.70
CA THR A 98 -2.65 -4.04 12.51
C THR A 98 -1.50 -4.88 11.97
N SER A 99 -1.16 -4.67 10.70
CA SER A 99 0.08 -5.20 10.12
C SER A 99 1.30 -4.32 10.47
N ALA A 100 1.07 -3.05 10.89
CA ALA A 100 2.10 -2.05 11.13
C ALA A 100 2.89 -2.32 12.41
N ASN A 101 4.22 -2.39 12.31
CA ASN A 101 5.12 -2.28 13.45
C ASN A 101 5.15 -0.84 13.99
N ILE A 102 5.68 -0.65 15.20
CA ILE A 102 5.88 0.70 15.77
C ILE A 102 7.15 1.31 15.17
N SER A 103 7.04 1.76 13.93
CA SER A 103 8.08 2.48 13.21
C SER A 103 7.48 3.61 12.37
N SER A 104 8.28 4.62 12.07
CA SER A 104 7.81 5.83 11.38
C SER A 104 7.20 5.53 10.01
N ARG A 105 7.81 4.65 9.21
CA ARG A 105 7.28 4.28 7.88
C ARG A 105 6.01 3.41 7.97
N ALA A 106 5.96 2.48 8.94
CA ALA A 106 4.81 1.60 9.10
C ALA A 106 3.58 2.31 9.65
N LEU A 107 3.75 3.32 10.51
CA LEU A 107 2.63 4.12 11.05
C LEU A 107 2.45 5.47 10.36
N ASN A 108 3.30 5.81 9.38
CA ASN A 108 3.32 7.12 8.74
C ASN A 108 3.38 8.28 9.76
N LEU A 109 4.30 8.17 10.74
CA LEU A 109 4.42 9.07 11.86
C LEU A 109 5.90 9.45 12.12
N PRO A 110 6.34 10.70 11.83
CA PRO A 110 5.57 11.74 11.14
C PRO A 110 5.21 11.34 9.70
N PRO A 111 4.32 12.08 9.00
CA PRO A 111 3.91 11.74 7.65
C PRO A 111 5.08 11.65 6.66
N TYR A 112 5.10 10.60 5.86
CA TYR A 112 6.09 10.33 4.81
C TYR A 112 5.42 10.17 3.44
N SER A 113 6.11 10.50 2.37
CA SER A 113 5.62 10.24 1.01
C SER A 113 5.74 8.76 0.60
N ASN A 114 6.68 8.02 1.22
CA ASN A 114 6.99 6.62 0.93
C ASN A 114 6.70 5.69 2.12
N TYR A 115 5.57 5.89 2.81
CA TYR A 115 5.12 5.02 3.89
C TYR A 115 4.79 3.61 3.40
N ASN A 116 4.83 2.63 4.32
CA ASN A 116 4.46 1.25 3.99
C ASN A 116 2.95 1.11 3.76
N TYR A 117 2.55 0.20 2.88
CA TYR A 117 1.16 -0.25 2.82
C TYR A 117 0.86 -1.14 4.02
N GLU A 118 0.06 -0.62 4.94
CA GLU A 118 -0.36 -1.30 6.16
C GLU A 118 -1.87 -1.18 6.33
N ILE A 119 -2.45 -2.15 7.02
CA ILE A 119 -3.88 -2.15 7.34
C ILE A 119 -4.09 -2.38 8.84
N GLY A 120 -5.27 -1.98 9.34
CA GLY A 120 -5.71 -2.26 10.70
C GLY A 120 -7.21 -2.43 10.80
N ILE A 121 -7.63 -2.95 11.93
CA ILE A 121 -9.04 -3.13 12.28
C ILE A 121 -9.21 -3.06 13.80
N VAL A 122 -10.33 -2.50 14.26
CA VAL A 122 -10.75 -2.58 15.66
C VAL A 122 -11.70 -3.76 15.83
N VAL A 123 -11.43 -4.60 16.82
CA VAL A 123 -12.31 -5.66 17.31
C VAL A 123 -12.85 -5.17 18.65
N GLU A 124 -14.15 -4.86 18.70
CA GLU A 124 -14.77 -4.18 19.85
C GLU A 124 -15.13 -5.14 21.00
N ASP A 125 -15.28 -6.43 20.72
CA ASP A 125 -15.60 -7.44 21.74
C ASP A 125 -14.81 -8.72 21.51
N LEU A 126 -13.88 -8.99 22.43
CA LEU A 126 -13.05 -10.19 22.40
C LEU A 126 -13.73 -11.33 23.15
N GLY A 127 -13.88 -12.46 22.49
CA GLY A 127 -14.37 -13.70 23.09
C GLY A 127 -13.42 -14.27 24.15
N ILE A 128 -13.88 -15.27 24.87
CA ILE A 128 -13.08 -15.93 25.92
C ILE A 128 -11.81 -16.56 25.36
N GLU A 129 -11.88 -17.17 24.19
CA GLU A 129 -10.73 -17.81 23.54
C GLU A 129 -9.68 -16.76 23.12
N ASP A 130 -10.10 -15.60 22.60
CA ASP A 130 -9.21 -14.51 22.25
C ASP A 130 -8.47 -13.97 23.48
N ARG A 131 -9.22 -13.76 24.58
CA ARG A 131 -8.65 -13.31 25.85
C ARG A 131 -7.66 -14.32 26.41
N LEU A 132 -7.99 -15.61 26.36
CA LEU A 132 -7.10 -16.69 26.77
C LEU A 132 -5.81 -16.68 25.94
N TYR A 133 -5.90 -16.47 24.63
CA TYR A 133 -4.73 -16.40 23.73
C TYR A 133 -3.76 -15.29 24.16
N PHE A 134 -4.24 -14.09 24.46
CA PHE A 134 -3.38 -13.00 24.93
C PHE A 134 -2.79 -13.28 26.33
N ASN A 135 -3.54 -13.91 27.24
CA ASN A 135 -3.04 -14.32 28.55
C ASN A 135 -1.93 -15.39 28.43
N ILE A 136 -2.04 -16.31 27.48
CA ILE A 136 -0.98 -17.30 27.19
C ILE A 136 0.29 -16.56 26.73
N ILE A 137 0.18 -15.61 25.81
CA ILE A 137 1.34 -14.82 25.34
C ILE A 137 2.01 -14.11 26.52
N GLU A 138 1.22 -13.48 27.39
CA GLU A 138 1.76 -12.80 28.59
C GLU A 138 2.46 -13.78 29.51
N SER A 139 1.86 -14.92 29.83
CA SER A 139 2.42 -15.93 30.73
C SER A 139 3.71 -16.58 30.20
N GLU A 140 3.86 -16.69 28.87
CA GLU A 140 5.06 -17.19 28.21
C GLU A 140 6.14 -16.10 28.02
N SER A 141 5.85 -14.85 28.33
CA SER A 141 6.76 -13.73 28.12
C SER A 141 7.69 -13.51 29.33
N ILE A 142 8.90 -13.08 29.08
CA ILE A 142 9.92 -12.80 30.08
C ILE A 142 9.85 -11.33 30.48
N LEU A 143 9.60 -11.05 31.73
CA LEU A 143 9.68 -9.70 32.29
C LEU A 143 11.11 -9.16 32.17
N ILE A 144 11.28 -8.02 31.55
CA ILE A 144 12.57 -7.33 31.48
C ILE A 144 12.80 -6.53 32.77
N THR A 145 13.82 -6.96 33.52
CA THR A 145 14.31 -6.28 34.73
C THR A 145 15.63 -5.60 34.42
N ASP A 146 16.13 -4.74 35.36
CA ASP A 146 17.45 -4.10 35.23
C ASP A 146 18.57 -5.13 35.00
N ASN A 147 18.49 -6.28 35.68
CA ASN A 147 19.50 -7.33 35.53
C ASN A 147 19.46 -7.95 34.14
N ILE A 148 18.26 -8.29 33.63
CA ILE A 148 18.09 -8.85 32.29
C ILE A 148 18.49 -7.82 31.21
N TYR A 149 18.09 -6.58 31.39
CA TYR A 149 18.48 -5.49 30.48
C TYR A 149 19.99 -5.32 30.39
N LYS A 150 20.68 -5.33 31.55
CA LYS A 150 22.16 -5.28 31.63
C LYS A 150 22.80 -6.45 30.89
N GLN A 151 22.28 -7.69 31.10
CA GLN A 151 22.76 -8.88 30.40
C GLN A 151 22.56 -8.79 28.88
N LEU A 152 21.44 -8.23 28.42
CA LEU A 152 21.19 -8.01 27.01
C LEU A 152 22.19 -7.01 26.41
N CYS A 153 22.46 -5.90 27.11
CA CYS A 153 23.45 -4.92 26.69
C CYS A 153 24.87 -5.52 26.60
N GLU A 154 25.25 -6.37 27.55
CA GLU A 154 26.55 -7.04 27.58
C GLU A 154 26.71 -8.11 26.49
N GLN A 155 25.63 -8.78 26.11
CA GLN A 155 25.62 -9.83 25.08
C GLN A 155 25.52 -9.27 23.66
N LEU A 156 25.06 -8.05 23.50
CA LEU A 156 25.07 -7.42 22.19
C LEU A 156 26.51 -7.13 21.80
N PRO A 157 27.01 -7.73 20.71
CA PRO A 157 28.37 -7.47 20.26
C PRO A 157 28.56 -5.98 20.05
N GLU A 158 29.78 -5.47 20.33
CA GLU A 158 30.20 -4.10 19.99
C GLU A 158 30.05 -3.76 18.50
N LYS A 159 29.63 -4.71 17.73
CA LYS A 159 29.44 -4.75 16.29
C LYS A 159 28.32 -3.89 15.70
N LYS A 160 27.63 -3.06 16.48
CA LYS A 160 26.87 -1.94 15.89
C LYS A 160 27.70 -1.07 14.93
N LYS A 161 29.04 -1.19 14.99
CA LYS A 161 29.98 -0.41 14.16
C LYS A 161 30.44 -1.13 12.87
N GLU A 162 30.16 -2.41 12.69
CA GLU A 162 30.69 -3.18 11.53
C GLU A 162 29.62 -3.56 10.48
N PHE A 163 28.34 -3.37 10.78
CA PHE A 163 27.37 -3.35 9.69
C PHE A 163 27.38 -1.94 9.13
N PRO A 164 27.80 -1.74 7.86
CA PRO A 164 27.57 -0.45 7.21
C PRO A 164 26.09 -0.13 7.40
N GLU A 165 25.78 1.15 7.72
CA GLU A 165 24.44 1.66 7.50
C GLU A 165 24.00 1.01 6.21
N GLU A 166 22.88 0.24 6.24
CA GLU A 166 22.38 -0.36 5.01
C GLU A 166 22.33 0.81 4.04
N GLU A 167 23.31 0.90 3.15
CA GLU A 167 23.10 1.62 1.91
C GLU A 167 21.80 1.01 1.42
N GLU A 168 20.73 1.79 1.45
CA GLU A 168 19.45 1.36 0.93
C GLU A 168 19.79 0.87 -0.47
N PHE A 169 19.94 -0.45 -0.64
CA PHE A 169 20.11 -1.08 -1.93
C PHE A 169 18.80 -0.87 -2.68
N HIS A 170 18.61 0.34 -3.14
CA HIS A 170 17.60 0.64 -4.11
C HIS A 170 18.09 -0.01 -5.41
N PHE A 171 17.58 -1.20 -5.67
CA PHE A 171 17.65 -1.72 -7.02
C PHE A 171 17.02 -0.66 -7.93
N LYS A 172 17.85 0.05 -8.66
CA LYS A 172 17.39 0.92 -9.73
C LYS A 172 17.03 0.01 -10.89
N PHE A 173 15.79 -0.42 -10.94
CA PHE A 173 15.25 -0.99 -12.16
C PHE A 173 14.89 0.19 -13.07
N GLU A 174 15.55 0.28 -14.20
CA GLU A 174 14.98 1.01 -15.31
C GLU A 174 13.75 0.21 -15.74
N ALA A 175 12.57 0.81 -15.61
CA ALA A 175 11.36 0.20 -16.16
C ALA A 175 11.62 -0.03 -17.65
N PRO A 176 11.51 -1.26 -18.17
CA PRO A 176 11.76 -1.50 -19.58
C PRO A 176 10.81 -0.63 -20.40
N ASP A 177 11.31 0.02 -21.43
CA ASP A 177 10.50 0.78 -22.40
C ASP A 177 9.52 -0.13 -23.18
N LYS A 178 9.64 -1.42 -22.98
CA LYS A 178 8.89 -2.52 -23.59
C LYS A 178 8.58 -3.52 -22.47
N ASP A 179 7.75 -4.51 -22.75
CA ASP A 179 7.30 -5.54 -21.80
C ASP A 179 6.18 -5.04 -20.88
N PHE A 180 5.09 -4.64 -21.49
CA PHE A 180 3.86 -4.22 -20.79
C PHE A 180 2.97 -5.41 -20.46
N LEU A 181 2.22 -5.29 -19.37
CA LEU A 181 1.13 -6.20 -19.05
C LEU A 181 -0.18 -5.74 -19.73
N ILE A 182 -1.05 -6.68 -20.06
CA ILE A 182 -2.41 -6.35 -20.56
C ILE A 182 -3.18 -5.51 -19.55
N SER A 183 -2.92 -5.71 -18.27
CA SER A 183 -3.46 -4.88 -17.20
C SER A 183 -2.94 -3.42 -17.21
N SER A 184 -2.01 -3.06 -18.09
CA SER A 184 -1.66 -1.65 -18.33
C SER A 184 -2.64 -0.93 -19.25
N LEU A 185 -3.57 -1.66 -19.88
CA LEU A 185 -4.63 -1.10 -20.72
C LEU A 185 -5.85 -0.71 -19.87
N PRO A 186 -6.60 0.33 -20.27
CA PRO A 186 -7.86 0.63 -19.61
C PRO A 186 -8.86 -0.52 -19.78
N MET A 187 -9.62 -0.81 -18.73
CA MET A 187 -10.60 -1.90 -18.70
C MET A 187 -12.05 -1.42 -18.77
N THR A 188 -12.34 -0.22 -18.28
CA THR A 188 -13.68 0.37 -18.37
C THR A 188 -14.03 0.74 -19.81
N CYS A 189 -15.23 0.43 -20.25
CA CYS A 189 -15.64 0.56 -21.67
C CYS A 189 -15.53 1.98 -22.22
N SER A 190 -15.75 3.01 -21.39
CA SER A 190 -15.55 4.41 -21.76
C SER A 190 -15.21 5.29 -20.56
N VAL A 191 -14.68 6.48 -20.82
CA VAL A 191 -14.39 7.49 -19.80
C VAL A 191 -15.65 7.99 -19.11
N GLU A 192 -16.75 8.10 -19.86
CA GLU A 192 -18.06 8.51 -19.35
C GLU A 192 -18.64 7.46 -18.38
N GLU A 193 -18.47 6.18 -18.69
CA GLU A 193 -18.87 5.08 -17.81
C GLU A 193 -18.02 5.07 -16.55
N LEU A 194 -16.70 5.23 -16.68
CA LEU A 194 -15.78 5.34 -15.55
C LEU A 194 -16.22 6.45 -14.58
N PHE A 195 -16.49 7.65 -15.11
CA PHE A 195 -16.90 8.78 -14.28
C PHE A 195 -18.26 8.57 -13.61
N ARG A 196 -19.23 8.02 -14.34
CA ARG A 196 -20.57 7.74 -13.82
C ARG A 196 -20.54 6.77 -12.63
N ILE A 197 -19.70 5.74 -12.69
CA ILE A 197 -19.51 4.77 -11.60
C ILE A 197 -18.69 5.37 -10.48
N TYR A 198 -17.67 6.15 -10.80
CA TYR A 198 -16.85 6.90 -9.83
C TYR A 198 -17.71 7.80 -8.93
N GLU A 199 -18.70 8.49 -9.47
CA GLU A 199 -19.65 9.31 -8.72
C GLU A 199 -20.67 8.46 -7.93
N ALA A 200 -20.63 7.14 -7.99
CA ALA A 200 -21.60 6.23 -7.37
C ALA A 200 -23.07 6.46 -7.77
N LYS A 201 -23.31 7.00 -8.98
CA LYS A 201 -24.66 7.34 -9.47
C LYS A 201 -25.44 6.16 -10.04
N VAL A 202 -24.83 4.97 -10.12
CA VAL A 202 -25.43 3.78 -10.73
C VAL A 202 -25.06 2.52 -9.94
N ILE A 203 -25.99 1.59 -9.92
CA ILE A 203 -25.75 0.22 -9.46
C ILE A 203 -25.17 -0.55 -10.65
N VAL A 204 -24.02 -1.18 -10.45
CA VAL A 204 -23.29 -1.93 -11.47
C VAL A 204 -22.94 -3.33 -10.96
N SER A 205 -22.60 -4.22 -11.88
CA SER A 205 -22.09 -5.54 -11.54
C SER A 205 -20.69 -5.45 -10.90
N ASP A 206 -20.30 -6.46 -10.13
CA ASP A 206 -18.96 -6.56 -9.55
C ASP A 206 -17.87 -6.51 -10.63
N MET A 207 -18.13 -7.06 -11.83
CA MET A 207 -17.18 -7.01 -12.92
C MET A 207 -16.95 -5.57 -13.42
N GLU A 208 -18.02 -4.79 -13.61
CA GLU A 208 -17.91 -3.39 -14.03
C GLU A 208 -17.22 -2.55 -12.97
N LEU A 209 -17.57 -2.76 -11.70
CA LEU A 209 -16.90 -2.10 -10.58
C LEU A 209 -15.42 -2.44 -10.53
N ASN A 210 -15.03 -3.69 -10.71
CA ASN A 210 -13.63 -4.11 -10.74
C ASN A 210 -12.84 -3.45 -11.88
N CYS A 211 -13.44 -3.30 -13.07
CA CYS A 211 -12.82 -2.56 -14.17
C CYS A 211 -12.57 -1.09 -13.80
N VAL A 212 -13.54 -0.44 -13.16
CA VAL A 212 -13.40 0.96 -12.70
C VAL A 212 -12.35 1.09 -11.63
N LEU A 213 -12.35 0.24 -10.61
CA LEU A 213 -11.35 0.26 -9.54
C LEU A 213 -9.93 0.02 -10.08
N HIS A 214 -9.80 -0.87 -11.07
CA HIS A 214 -8.55 -1.10 -11.77
C HIS A 214 -8.04 0.19 -12.44
N ASP A 215 -8.88 0.86 -13.23
CA ASP A 215 -8.47 2.06 -13.97
C ASP A 215 -8.17 3.22 -13.03
N LEU A 216 -8.97 3.42 -11.97
CA LEU A 216 -8.68 4.42 -10.95
C LEU A 216 -7.33 4.17 -10.26
N ALA A 217 -7.00 2.90 -9.98
CA ALA A 217 -5.74 2.51 -9.34
C ALA A 217 -4.53 2.73 -10.28
N ILE A 218 -4.60 2.27 -11.53
CA ILE A 218 -3.50 2.40 -12.51
C ILE A 218 -3.18 3.87 -12.78
N TYR A 219 -4.21 4.70 -12.99
CA TYR A 219 -4.04 6.13 -13.26
C TYR A 219 -3.95 6.97 -11.99
N LYS A 220 -3.96 6.34 -10.79
CA LYS A 220 -3.85 7.01 -9.47
C LYS A 220 -4.84 8.15 -9.29
N ILE A 221 -6.09 7.94 -9.71
CA ILE A 221 -7.14 8.96 -9.61
C ILE A 221 -7.66 9.01 -8.18
N PRO A 222 -7.55 10.14 -7.48
CA PRO A 222 -8.07 10.28 -6.12
C PRO A 222 -9.60 10.29 -6.13
N LEU A 223 -10.20 9.87 -5.01
CA LEU A 223 -11.66 9.95 -4.83
C LEU A 223 -12.09 11.39 -4.51
N GLY A 224 -13.31 11.75 -4.92
CA GLY A 224 -13.95 13.03 -4.57
C GLY A 224 -13.72 14.18 -5.55
N LEU A 225 -13.09 13.96 -6.70
CA LEU A 225 -12.95 14.98 -7.74
C LEU A 225 -14.30 15.31 -8.40
N GLN A 226 -14.49 16.58 -8.75
CA GLN A 226 -15.60 17.00 -9.59
C GLN A 226 -15.34 16.69 -11.08
N SER A 227 -16.37 16.76 -11.91
CA SER A 227 -16.32 16.32 -13.32
C SER A 227 -15.13 16.86 -14.11
N ASP A 228 -14.90 18.17 -14.04
CA ASP A 228 -13.86 18.81 -14.86
C ASP A 228 -12.46 18.45 -14.36
N ASP A 229 -12.23 18.49 -13.04
CA ASP A 229 -10.99 18.11 -12.38
C ASP A 229 -10.68 16.62 -12.59
N PHE A 230 -11.72 15.77 -12.52
CA PHE A 230 -11.59 14.34 -12.79
C PHE A 230 -11.10 14.09 -14.21
N ARG A 231 -11.74 14.73 -15.21
CA ARG A 231 -11.40 14.55 -16.61
C ARG A 231 -9.99 15.03 -16.93
N GLU A 232 -9.59 16.18 -16.41
CA GLU A 232 -8.25 16.71 -16.57
C GLU A 232 -7.20 15.81 -15.89
N THR A 233 -7.42 15.42 -14.64
CA THR A 233 -6.55 14.53 -13.89
C THR A 233 -6.38 13.19 -14.60
N LEU A 234 -7.48 12.58 -15.06
CA LEU A 234 -7.46 11.33 -15.79
C LEU A 234 -6.71 11.46 -17.12
N ALA A 235 -6.96 12.51 -17.89
CA ALA A 235 -6.28 12.74 -19.18
C ALA A 235 -4.76 12.88 -18.98
N ASN A 236 -4.33 13.68 -18.00
CA ASN A 236 -2.93 13.86 -17.68
C ASN A 236 -2.26 12.54 -17.23
N ALA A 237 -2.91 11.76 -16.36
CA ALA A 237 -2.42 10.48 -15.88
C ALA A 237 -2.36 9.44 -17.02
N PHE A 238 -3.41 9.33 -17.82
CA PHE A 238 -3.51 8.42 -18.96
C PHE A 238 -2.41 8.66 -19.97
N PHE A 239 -2.24 9.90 -20.48
CA PHE A 239 -1.20 10.23 -21.44
C PHE A 239 0.22 10.22 -20.86
N SER A 240 0.36 10.27 -19.54
CA SER A 240 1.64 10.12 -18.85
C SER A 240 2.03 8.67 -18.60
N HIS A 241 1.10 7.73 -18.70
CA HIS A 241 1.36 6.32 -18.48
C HIS A 241 2.33 5.76 -19.52
N SER A 242 3.34 5.00 -19.09
CA SER A 242 4.44 4.53 -19.96
C SER A 242 3.95 3.73 -21.17
N PHE A 243 2.99 2.80 -20.96
CA PHE A 243 2.39 2.05 -22.06
C PHE A 243 1.75 2.99 -23.10
N ILE A 244 0.94 3.97 -22.66
CA ILE A 244 0.23 4.88 -23.56
C ILE A 244 1.22 5.75 -24.33
N LYS A 245 2.23 6.29 -23.66
CA LYS A 245 3.31 7.05 -24.33
C LYS A 245 3.99 6.24 -25.43
N CYS A 246 4.36 5.00 -25.11
CA CYS A 246 5.06 4.13 -26.05
C CYS A 246 4.17 3.76 -27.25
N PHE A 247 2.89 3.46 -27.01
CA PHE A 247 1.92 3.19 -28.06
C PHE A 247 1.67 4.42 -28.96
N LEU A 248 1.52 5.61 -28.36
CA LEU A 248 1.32 6.86 -29.12
C LEU A 248 2.56 7.28 -29.88
N SER A 249 3.76 7.06 -29.35
CA SER A 249 5.01 7.29 -30.09
C SER A 249 5.07 6.44 -31.37
N ASN A 250 4.61 5.19 -31.30
CA ASN A 250 4.47 4.36 -32.50
C ASN A 250 3.43 4.92 -33.50
N LEU A 251 2.32 5.47 -33.00
CA LEU A 251 1.31 6.15 -33.83
C LEU A 251 1.86 7.42 -34.48
N GLU A 252 2.63 8.23 -33.75
CA GLU A 252 3.24 9.47 -34.25
C GLU A 252 4.22 9.21 -35.42
N HIS A 253 4.96 8.10 -35.37
CA HIS A 253 5.88 7.72 -36.47
C HIS A 253 5.15 7.28 -37.74
N THR A 254 3.94 6.73 -37.61
CA THR A 254 3.19 6.17 -38.72
C THR A 254 2.03 7.04 -39.16
N ASN A 255 1.65 8.06 -38.37
CA ASN A 255 0.46 8.90 -38.46
C ASN A 255 -0.88 8.16 -38.35
N GLU A 256 -0.90 6.84 -38.49
CA GLU A 256 -2.08 6.00 -38.36
C GLU A 256 -1.69 4.58 -37.93
N VAL A 257 -2.58 3.93 -37.19
CA VAL A 257 -2.42 2.54 -36.78
C VAL A 257 -3.73 1.80 -37.02
N TYR A 258 -3.68 0.80 -37.88
CA TYR A 258 -4.78 -0.13 -38.11
C TYR A 258 -4.92 -1.11 -36.97
N PHE A 259 -6.14 -1.58 -36.74
CA PHE A 259 -6.47 -2.49 -35.66
C PHE A 259 -5.57 -3.75 -35.62
N GLY A 260 -5.28 -4.35 -36.78
CA GLY A 260 -4.37 -5.50 -36.88
C GLY A 260 -2.95 -5.16 -36.46
N THR A 261 -2.43 -4.01 -36.89
CA THR A 261 -1.09 -3.52 -36.52
C THR A 261 -1.00 -3.21 -35.01
N ALA A 262 -2.04 -2.57 -34.45
CA ALA A 262 -2.13 -2.34 -33.02
C ALA A 262 -2.11 -3.65 -32.22
N LYS A 263 -2.89 -4.64 -32.67
CA LYS A 263 -2.93 -5.96 -32.06
C LYS A 263 -1.57 -6.65 -32.08
N ASP A 264 -0.88 -6.62 -33.21
CA ASP A 264 0.44 -7.22 -33.35
C ASP A 264 1.48 -6.49 -32.49
N TRP A 265 1.41 -5.15 -32.44
CA TRP A 265 2.30 -4.37 -31.61
C TRP A 265 2.12 -4.65 -30.12
N ILE A 266 0.86 -4.64 -29.63
CA ILE A 266 0.55 -4.96 -28.23
C ILE A 266 0.99 -6.38 -27.90
N HIS A 267 0.65 -7.37 -28.73
CA HIS A 267 1.04 -8.75 -28.51
C HIS A 267 2.56 -8.95 -28.46
N LYS A 268 3.30 -8.23 -29.30
CA LYS A 268 4.77 -8.30 -29.35
C LYS A 268 5.44 -7.69 -28.12
N ASN A 269 4.82 -6.68 -27.52
CA ASN A 269 5.36 -5.95 -26.36
C ASN A 269 4.70 -6.35 -25.03
N CYS A 270 3.84 -7.38 -25.04
CA CYS A 270 3.18 -7.90 -23.85
C CYS A 270 4.05 -8.93 -23.15
N ALA A 271 4.21 -8.77 -21.82
CA ALA A 271 5.02 -9.63 -20.97
C ALA A 271 4.19 -10.59 -20.08
N ASP A 272 2.89 -10.70 -20.32
CA ASP A 272 2.02 -11.60 -19.56
C ASP A 272 2.43 -13.07 -19.70
N VAL A 273 2.29 -13.84 -18.63
CA VAL A 273 2.54 -15.28 -18.61
C VAL A 273 1.29 -15.99 -18.04
N PRO A 274 0.58 -16.79 -18.82
CA PRO A 274 0.79 -17.05 -20.26
C PRO A 274 0.50 -15.85 -21.14
N LEU A 275 1.17 -15.76 -22.28
CA LEU A 275 0.89 -14.70 -23.26
C LEU A 275 -0.55 -14.83 -23.80
N PRO A 276 -1.38 -13.78 -23.72
CA PRO A 276 -2.75 -13.83 -24.19
C PRO A 276 -2.83 -14.08 -25.70
N ARG A 277 -3.83 -14.80 -26.14
CA ARG A 277 -4.05 -15.03 -27.58
C ARG A 277 -4.50 -13.72 -28.25
N LYS A 278 -4.12 -13.51 -29.51
CA LYS A 278 -4.42 -12.28 -30.22
C LYS A 278 -5.91 -11.91 -30.26
N PHE A 279 -6.83 -12.87 -30.25
CA PHE A 279 -8.26 -12.56 -30.22
C PHE A 279 -8.74 -12.07 -28.83
N GLU A 280 -8.09 -12.48 -27.75
CA GLU A 280 -8.45 -12.11 -26.37
C GLU A 280 -8.23 -10.61 -26.10
N ILE A 281 -7.26 -9.98 -26.76
CA ILE A 281 -6.97 -8.55 -26.63
C ILE A 281 -7.82 -7.65 -27.51
N THR A 282 -8.75 -8.20 -28.29
CA THR A 282 -9.58 -7.43 -29.22
C THR A 282 -10.40 -6.34 -28.54
N LYS A 283 -11.09 -6.69 -27.46
CA LYS A 283 -11.89 -5.74 -26.66
C LYS A 283 -11.03 -4.65 -26.05
N ASN A 284 -9.86 -5.00 -25.53
CA ASN A 284 -8.94 -4.06 -24.92
C ASN A 284 -8.46 -2.98 -25.90
N ILE A 285 -8.20 -3.35 -27.18
CA ILE A 285 -7.79 -2.38 -28.20
C ILE A 285 -8.94 -1.43 -28.55
N GLN A 286 -10.18 -1.93 -28.62
CA GLN A 286 -11.35 -1.09 -28.87
C GLN A 286 -11.57 -0.08 -27.74
N ILE A 287 -11.38 -0.49 -26.49
CA ILE A 287 -11.42 0.38 -25.32
C ILE A 287 -10.31 1.41 -25.41
N LEU A 288 -9.06 0.98 -25.64
CA LEU A 288 -7.90 1.87 -25.78
C LEU A 288 -8.13 2.97 -26.81
N TYR A 289 -8.61 2.61 -28.01
CA TYR A 289 -8.89 3.59 -29.05
C TYR A 289 -9.95 4.61 -28.63
N ARG A 290 -11.02 4.15 -27.97
CA ARG A 290 -12.08 5.02 -27.45
C ARG A 290 -11.53 6.00 -26.42
N TRP A 291 -10.71 5.52 -25.48
CA TRP A 291 -10.10 6.37 -24.46
C TRP A 291 -9.15 7.40 -25.07
N ILE A 292 -8.29 7.00 -26.01
CA ILE A 292 -7.37 7.92 -26.71
C ILE A 292 -8.16 9.04 -27.41
N VAL A 293 -9.24 8.70 -28.09
CA VAL A 293 -10.08 9.70 -28.79
C VAL A 293 -10.79 10.62 -27.80
N THR A 294 -11.41 10.05 -26.77
CA THR A 294 -12.17 10.84 -25.76
C THR A 294 -11.27 11.79 -24.98
N LEU A 295 -10.11 11.31 -24.51
CA LEU A 295 -9.19 12.12 -23.70
C LEU A 295 -8.24 12.98 -24.54
N GLY A 296 -8.11 12.67 -25.83
CA GLY A 296 -7.18 13.33 -26.73
C GLY A 296 -7.58 14.73 -27.19
N ASN A 297 -8.75 15.20 -26.75
CA ASN A 297 -9.23 16.56 -27.04
C ASN A 297 -9.14 16.97 -28.52
N GLY A 298 -9.63 16.09 -29.41
CA GLY A 298 -9.63 16.31 -30.85
C GLY A 298 -8.31 15.99 -31.57
N ARG A 299 -7.25 15.62 -30.89
CA ARG A 299 -5.95 15.25 -31.52
C ARG A 299 -6.00 13.92 -32.26
N TYR A 300 -6.90 13.04 -31.89
CA TYR A 300 -7.00 11.67 -32.42
C TYR A 300 -8.42 11.37 -32.88
N SER A 301 -8.53 10.57 -33.91
CA SER A 301 -9.81 10.09 -34.44
C SER A 301 -9.73 8.61 -34.81
N VAL A 302 -10.90 7.97 -34.82
CA VAL A 302 -11.06 6.57 -35.26
C VAL A 302 -12.06 6.51 -36.39
N ASN A 303 -11.74 5.82 -37.46
CA ASN A 303 -12.68 5.50 -38.52
C ASN A 303 -12.51 4.05 -39.03
N ILE A 304 -13.33 3.64 -39.96
CA ILE A 304 -13.28 2.35 -40.64
C ILE A 304 -13.12 2.64 -42.15
N PRO A 305 -11.86 2.78 -42.66
CA PRO A 305 -11.61 3.18 -44.03
C PRO A 305 -11.89 2.06 -45.06
N GLY A 306 -12.64 1.06 -44.73
CA GLY A 306 -13.03 -0.06 -45.56
C GLY A 306 -13.99 -0.97 -44.80
N SER A 307 -14.26 -2.16 -45.30
CA SER A 307 -15.32 -3.00 -44.72
C SER A 307 -14.98 -3.68 -43.38
N TYR A 308 -13.70 -3.64 -42.92
CA TYR A 308 -13.31 -4.62 -41.89
C TYR A 308 -12.32 -4.16 -40.81
N SER A 309 -11.71 -2.97 -40.85
CA SER A 309 -10.69 -2.63 -39.86
C SER A 309 -10.80 -1.20 -39.35
N GLN A 310 -10.86 -1.03 -38.03
CA GLN A 310 -10.73 0.27 -37.39
C GLN A 310 -9.31 0.81 -37.57
N ARG A 311 -9.22 2.11 -37.77
CA ARG A 311 -7.97 2.86 -37.86
C ARG A 311 -8.00 4.01 -36.88
N LEU A 312 -7.00 4.07 -35.99
CA LEU A 312 -6.70 5.23 -35.16
C LEU A 312 -5.70 6.12 -35.93
N TYR A 313 -5.95 7.41 -36.00
CA TYR A 313 -5.08 8.37 -36.71
C TYR A 313 -5.05 9.73 -36.01
N MET A 314 -4.02 10.51 -36.32
CA MET A 314 -3.84 11.87 -35.80
C MET A 314 -4.61 12.86 -36.69
N ASN A 315 -5.27 13.83 -36.05
CA ASN A 315 -5.85 14.99 -36.73
C ASN A 315 -4.77 16.08 -36.84
N TYR A 316 -4.67 16.70 -38.00
CA TYR A 316 -3.76 17.82 -38.29
C TYR A 316 -4.43 19.17 -38.04
#